data_18123e059068e30ea04a255ac8bfacfd
#
_entry.id   18123e059068e30ea04a255ac8bfacfd
#
_cell.length_a   1.000
_cell.length_b   1.000
_cell.length_c   1.000
_cell.angle_alpha   90.00
_cell.angle_beta   90.00
_cell.angle_gamma   90.00
#
_symmetry.space_group_name_H-M   'P 1'
#
loop_
_entity.id
_entity.type
_entity.pdbx_description
1 polymer ?
#
loop_
_entity_poly.entity_id
_entity_poly.type
_entity_poly.pdbx_seq_one_letter_code
_entity_poly.pdbx_strand_id
1 'polypeptide(L)'
;MPGKNVQPPFCHLPDVHLPDNINALVIAEEFSRRLPALDHSDFTDDALWYDLFAVSGRIHTFYSAITIAAAWKHLATTRGIKSFQIITEQVQTKQHAGKPSWVDVPFHFKTTREPIICGLAMLSLVPDGEKGSSDTWRIWMMRTLLDQLEEKHGNVDRLNPTIPISPTKASQGSGCNIRPPYELGCVVVGAGQAGLAVAGTLKALGISYVAIDRNRRVGDNWLCRYDSVKSALSSW
;
A
#
# COMPACT_ATOMS: atom_id res chain seq x y z
N MET A 1 -26.51 13.69 -17.23
CA MET A 1 -27.27 12.78 -16.37
C MET A 1 -26.56 12.75 -15.04
N PRO A 2 -27.21 13.04 -13.89
CA PRO A 2 -26.57 12.93 -12.59
C PRO A 2 -26.27 11.44 -12.34
N GLY A 3 -25.00 11.14 -12.08
CA GLY A 3 -24.57 9.79 -11.76
C GLY A 3 -25.35 9.24 -10.58
N LYS A 4 -25.94 8.07 -10.75
CA LYS A 4 -26.54 7.33 -9.64
C LYS A 4 -25.45 7.14 -8.58
N ASN A 5 -25.66 7.69 -7.39
CA ASN A 5 -24.86 7.37 -6.21
C ASN A 5 -25.05 5.87 -5.93
N VAL A 6 -24.23 5.05 -6.55
CA VAL A 6 -24.16 3.63 -6.22
C VAL A 6 -23.40 3.55 -4.91
N GLN A 7 -24.12 3.29 -3.82
CA GLN A 7 -23.45 2.97 -2.56
C GLN A 7 -22.55 1.75 -2.79
N PRO A 8 -21.30 1.79 -2.31
CA PRO A 8 -20.46 0.61 -2.37
C PRO A 8 -21.15 -0.53 -1.61
N PRO A 9 -21.07 -1.78 -2.09
CA PRO A 9 -21.62 -2.91 -1.38
C PRO A 9 -21.04 -2.97 0.03
N PHE A 10 -21.89 -3.18 1.02
CA PHE A 10 -21.44 -3.35 2.40
C PHE A 10 -20.73 -4.69 2.52
N CYS A 11 -19.49 -4.69 2.96
CA CYS A 11 -18.80 -5.88 3.40
C CYS A 11 -19.10 -6.08 4.88
N HIS A 12 -19.69 -7.20 5.22
CA HIS A 12 -19.94 -7.57 6.61
C HIS A 12 -18.71 -8.28 7.19
N LEU A 13 -18.45 -8.10 8.49
CA LEU A 13 -17.46 -8.91 9.17
C LEU A 13 -17.92 -10.37 9.14
N PRO A 14 -17.03 -11.34 8.89
CA PRO A 14 -17.39 -12.73 8.86
C PRO A 14 -18.00 -13.16 10.20
N ASP A 15 -19.23 -13.67 10.15
CA ASP A 15 -19.87 -14.33 11.32
C ASP A 15 -19.71 -15.85 11.19
N VAL A 16 -18.46 -16.25 11.09
CA VAL A 16 -18.07 -17.66 10.92
C VAL A 16 -17.24 -18.08 12.13
N HIS A 17 -17.51 -19.27 12.63
CA HIS A 17 -16.71 -19.88 13.68
C HIS A 17 -15.68 -20.79 13.04
N LEU A 18 -14.39 -20.54 13.32
CA LEU A 18 -13.32 -21.42 12.87
C LEU A 18 -13.32 -22.70 13.70
N PRO A 19 -13.01 -23.87 13.09
CA PRO A 19 -12.78 -25.10 13.83
C PRO A 19 -11.66 -24.96 14.86
N ASP A 20 -11.79 -25.63 16.00
CA ASP A 20 -10.83 -25.52 17.12
C ASP A 20 -9.40 -25.99 16.77
N ASN A 21 -9.25 -26.88 15.78
CA ASN A 21 -7.98 -27.54 15.44
C ASN A 21 -7.48 -27.21 14.03
N ILE A 22 -7.62 -25.97 13.57
CA ILE A 22 -7.10 -25.58 12.26
C ILE A 22 -5.59 -25.37 12.29
N ASN A 23 -4.92 -25.83 11.24
CA ASN A 23 -3.53 -25.46 11.00
C ASN A 23 -3.46 -24.32 9.98
N ALA A 24 -3.33 -23.09 10.46
CA ALA A 24 -3.31 -21.90 9.63
C ALA A 24 -2.17 -21.91 8.60
N LEU A 25 -1.03 -22.54 8.90
CA LEU A 25 0.10 -22.64 7.96
C LEU A 25 -0.23 -23.57 6.79
N VAL A 26 -0.89 -24.70 7.03
CA VAL A 26 -1.33 -25.61 5.96
C VAL A 26 -2.28 -24.90 5.00
N ILE A 27 -3.24 -24.13 5.54
CA ILE A 27 -4.18 -23.33 4.75
C ILE A 27 -3.42 -22.27 3.93
N ALA A 28 -2.46 -21.60 4.53
CA ALA A 28 -1.64 -20.59 3.89
C ALA A 28 -0.82 -21.19 2.72
N GLU A 29 -0.20 -22.34 2.92
CA GLU A 29 0.57 -23.06 1.90
C GLU A 29 -0.30 -23.50 0.72
N GLU A 30 -1.52 -23.94 0.98
CA GLU A 30 -2.48 -24.30 -0.07
C GLU A 30 -2.82 -23.09 -0.93
N PHE A 31 -3.18 -21.96 -0.31
CA PHE A 31 -3.49 -20.75 -1.04
C PHE A 31 -2.28 -20.17 -1.79
N SER A 32 -1.07 -20.31 -1.27
CA SER A 32 0.13 -19.83 -1.97
C SER A 32 0.30 -20.47 -3.35
N ARG A 33 -0.07 -21.74 -3.49
CA ARG A 33 -0.03 -22.46 -4.78
C ARG A 33 -1.13 -21.99 -5.72
N ARG A 34 -2.25 -21.49 -5.21
CA ARG A 34 -3.41 -21.02 -5.98
C ARG A 34 -3.26 -19.54 -6.40
N LEU A 35 -2.47 -18.74 -5.67
CA LEU A 35 -2.29 -17.30 -5.94
C LEU A 35 -2.03 -16.93 -7.41
N PRO A 36 -1.21 -17.67 -8.19
CA PRO A 36 -0.97 -17.34 -9.60
C PRO A 36 -2.22 -17.47 -10.49
N ALA A 37 -3.20 -18.25 -10.07
CA ALA A 37 -4.35 -18.64 -10.89
C ALA A 37 -5.68 -18.56 -10.14
N LEU A 38 -5.82 -17.56 -9.26
CA LEU A 38 -7.08 -17.34 -8.55
C LEU A 38 -8.25 -17.12 -9.51
N ASP A 39 -9.37 -17.76 -9.22
CA ASP A 39 -10.62 -17.59 -9.92
C ASP A 39 -11.77 -17.16 -8.98
N HIS A 40 -12.97 -17.00 -9.51
CA HIS A 40 -14.09 -16.51 -8.71
C HIS A 40 -14.50 -17.46 -7.59
N SER A 41 -14.23 -18.77 -7.71
CA SER A 41 -14.55 -19.75 -6.68
C SER A 41 -13.63 -19.66 -5.45
N ASP A 42 -12.48 -18.99 -5.60
CA ASP A 42 -11.56 -18.74 -4.51
C ASP A 42 -12.01 -17.63 -3.55
N PHE A 43 -13.04 -16.87 -3.92
CA PHE A 43 -13.52 -15.70 -3.19
C PHE A 43 -14.93 -15.92 -2.64
N THR A 44 -15.25 -15.28 -1.52
CA THR A 44 -16.64 -15.15 -1.08
C THR A 44 -17.40 -14.20 -2.00
N ASP A 45 -18.72 -14.32 -2.07
CA ASP A 45 -19.53 -13.51 -3.00
C ASP A 45 -19.42 -12.00 -2.71
N ASP A 46 -19.26 -11.64 -1.43
CA ASP A 46 -19.08 -10.28 -0.92
C ASP A 46 -17.60 -9.88 -0.76
N ALA A 47 -16.68 -10.64 -1.34
CA ALA A 47 -15.25 -10.39 -1.20
C ALA A 47 -14.84 -8.98 -1.63
N LEU A 48 -13.79 -8.49 -0.99
CA LEU A 48 -13.12 -7.21 -1.28
C LEU A 48 -11.66 -7.43 -1.64
N TRP A 49 -11.18 -6.68 -2.64
CA TRP A 49 -9.75 -6.50 -2.87
C TRP A 49 -9.42 -5.02 -2.79
N TYR A 50 -8.62 -4.64 -1.81
CA TYR A 50 -8.12 -3.29 -1.60
C TYR A 50 -6.67 -3.21 -2.07
N ASP A 51 -6.43 -2.48 -3.16
CA ASP A 51 -5.11 -2.28 -3.74
C ASP A 51 -4.59 -0.87 -3.43
N LEU A 52 -3.42 -0.82 -2.80
CA LEU A 52 -2.70 0.39 -2.43
C LEU A 52 -1.47 0.54 -3.33
N PHE A 53 -1.70 1.00 -4.54
CA PHE A 53 -0.67 1.27 -5.58
C PHE A 53 0.10 0.04 -6.08
N ALA A 54 -0.10 -1.14 -5.51
CA ALA A 54 0.74 -2.30 -5.76
C ALA A 54 0.54 -2.91 -7.15
N VAL A 55 -0.70 -3.14 -7.53
CA VAL A 55 -1.03 -3.88 -8.75
C VAL A 55 -1.71 -2.98 -9.78
N SER A 56 -2.71 -2.21 -9.35
CA SER A 56 -3.43 -1.27 -10.22
C SER A 56 -2.67 0.05 -10.46
N GLY A 57 -1.65 0.34 -9.65
CA GLY A 57 -0.90 1.60 -9.68
C GLY A 57 -1.64 2.78 -9.07
N ARG A 58 -2.73 2.54 -8.36
CA ARG A 58 -3.54 3.56 -7.66
C ARG A 58 -4.24 2.94 -6.45
N ILE A 59 -4.81 3.76 -5.59
CA ILE A 59 -5.72 3.26 -4.55
C ILE A 59 -7.02 2.85 -5.23
N HIS A 60 -7.34 1.57 -5.13
CA HIS A 60 -8.54 1.01 -5.75
C HIS A 60 -9.14 -0.09 -4.88
N THR A 61 -10.47 -0.17 -4.86
CA THR A 61 -11.20 -1.27 -4.23
C THR A 61 -12.04 -1.98 -5.29
N PHE A 62 -11.80 -3.27 -5.42
CA PHE A 62 -12.59 -4.17 -6.26
C PHE A 62 -13.59 -4.91 -5.38
N TYR A 63 -14.80 -5.11 -5.88
CA TYR A 63 -15.90 -5.73 -5.16
C TYR A 63 -16.40 -6.95 -5.92
N SER A 64 -16.85 -7.96 -5.23
CA SER A 64 -17.38 -9.25 -5.69
C SER A 64 -16.33 -10.20 -6.27
N ALA A 65 -16.56 -11.49 -6.02
CA ALA A 65 -15.70 -12.58 -6.50
C ALA A 65 -15.39 -12.50 -8.01
N ILE A 66 -16.42 -12.28 -8.83
CA ILE A 66 -16.27 -12.23 -10.30
C ILE A 66 -15.37 -11.07 -10.73
N THR A 67 -15.60 -9.88 -10.18
CA THR A 67 -14.83 -8.68 -10.55
C THR A 67 -13.38 -8.79 -10.06
N ILE A 68 -13.17 -9.29 -8.85
CA ILE A 68 -11.84 -9.48 -8.27
C ILE A 68 -11.04 -10.48 -9.08
N ALA A 69 -11.60 -11.65 -9.37
CA ALA A 69 -10.94 -12.69 -10.16
C ALA A 69 -10.55 -12.21 -11.57
N ALA A 70 -11.46 -11.52 -12.25
CA ALA A 70 -11.19 -10.95 -13.57
C ALA A 70 -10.07 -9.88 -13.52
N ALA A 71 -10.14 -8.97 -12.54
CA ALA A 71 -9.15 -7.92 -12.35
C ALA A 71 -7.78 -8.52 -11.97
N TRP A 72 -7.75 -9.49 -11.05
CA TRP A 72 -6.51 -10.18 -10.65
C TRP A 72 -5.85 -10.86 -11.83
N LYS A 73 -6.58 -11.67 -12.59
CA LYS A 73 -6.06 -12.36 -13.77
C LYS A 73 -5.49 -11.37 -14.79
N HIS A 74 -6.19 -10.27 -15.06
CA HIS A 74 -5.73 -9.26 -16.00
C HIS A 74 -4.48 -8.54 -15.49
N LEU A 75 -4.53 -8.02 -14.27
CA LEU A 75 -3.45 -7.21 -13.69
C LEU A 75 -2.22 -8.05 -13.36
N ALA A 76 -2.39 -9.26 -12.81
CA ALA A 76 -1.29 -10.16 -12.54
C ALA A 76 -0.52 -10.52 -13.83
N THR A 77 -1.22 -10.77 -14.92
CA THR A 77 -0.61 -11.01 -16.23
C THR A 77 0.07 -9.76 -16.77
N THR A 78 -0.60 -8.60 -16.70
CA THR A 78 -0.08 -7.33 -17.21
C THR A 78 1.16 -6.87 -16.45
N ARG A 79 1.21 -7.06 -15.14
CA ARG A 79 2.36 -6.72 -14.28
C ARG A 79 3.41 -7.81 -14.22
N GLY A 80 3.07 -9.04 -14.65
CA GLY A 80 3.96 -10.20 -14.53
C GLY A 80 4.23 -10.54 -13.07
N ILE A 81 3.16 -10.64 -12.25
CA ILE A 81 3.30 -10.96 -10.83
C ILE A 81 3.84 -12.39 -10.70
N LYS A 82 4.92 -12.53 -9.93
CA LYS A 82 5.60 -13.80 -9.66
C LYS A 82 6.18 -13.80 -8.24
N SER A 83 6.75 -14.95 -7.86
CA SER A 83 7.51 -15.09 -6.61
C SER A 83 6.69 -14.76 -5.36
N PHE A 84 5.53 -15.40 -5.23
CA PHE A 84 4.75 -15.34 -3.99
C PHE A 84 5.48 -16.05 -2.87
N GLN A 85 5.72 -15.34 -1.77
CA GLN A 85 6.39 -15.87 -0.58
C GLN A 85 5.59 -15.55 0.66
N ILE A 86 5.10 -16.57 1.35
CA ILE A 86 4.37 -16.42 2.61
C ILE A 86 5.33 -15.93 3.69
N ILE A 87 4.84 -15.01 4.53
CA ILE A 87 5.52 -14.58 5.76
C ILE A 87 4.99 -15.46 6.88
N THR A 88 5.58 -16.64 7.04
CA THR A 88 5.07 -17.73 7.89
C THR A 88 4.92 -17.33 9.36
N GLU A 89 5.81 -16.47 9.86
CA GLU A 89 5.81 -15.99 11.25
C GLU A 89 4.63 -15.06 11.55
N GLN A 90 3.98 -14.53 10.51
CA GLN A 90 2.86 -13.62 10.64
C GLN A 90 1.52 -14.23 10.24
N VAL A 91 1.50 -15.53 9.87
CA VAL A 91 0.25 -16.25 9.64
C VAL A 91 -0.46 -16.44 10.98
N GLN A 92 -1.70 -15.96 11.08
CA GLN A 92 -2.42 -15.98 12.35
C GLN A 92 -3.93 -16.05 12.17
N THR A 93 -4.59 -16.66 13.16
CA THR A 93 -6.04 -16.55 13.28
C THR A 93 -6.42 -15.22 13.92
N LYS A 94 -7.46 -14.59 13.41
CA LYS A 94 -8.06 -13.39 13.98
C LYS A 94 -9.38 -13.70 14.64
N GLN A 95 -9.69 -12.95 15.69
CA GLN A 95 -10.94 -13.10 16.43
C GLN A 95 -11.86 -11.90 16.18
N HIS A 96 -13.15 -12.22 16.07
CA HIS A 96 -14.22 -11.22 16.11
C HIS A 96 -15.23 -11.65 17.18
N ALA A 97 -15.66 -10.69 18.01
CA ALA A 97 -16.56 -10.96 19.14
C ALA A 97 -16.06 -12.09 20.08
N GLY A 98 -14.74 -12.20 20.26
CA GLY A 98 -14.11 -13.20 21.13
C GLY A 98 -14.00 -14.61 20.52
N LYS A 99 -14.40 -14.81 19.27
CA LYS A 99 -14.31 -16.09 18.55
C LYS A 99 -13.33 -16.01 17.40
N PRO A 100 -12.55 -17.08 17.11
CA PRO A 100 -11.78 -17.17 15.89
C PRO A 100 -12.70 -17.04 14.68
N SER A 101 -12.40 -16.12 13.77
CA SER A 101 -13.32 -15.77 12.69
C SER A 101 -12.70 -15.82 11.30
N TRP A 102 -11.40 -15.61 11.16
CA TRP A 102 -10.67 -15.76 9.89
C TRP A 102 -9.19 -16.01 10.12
N VAL A 103 -8.50 -16.43 9.05
CA VAL A 103 -7.05 -16.60 9.01
C VAL A 103 -6.44 -15.53 8.16
N ASP A 104 -5.51 -14.74 8.71
CA ASP A 104 -4.71 -13.80 7.95
C ASP A 104 -3.42 -14.46 7.44
N VAL A 105 -3.21 -14.40 6.14
CA VAL A 105 -2.04 -14.94 5.43
C VAL A 105 -1.31 -13.81 4.71
N PRO A 106 -0.26 -13.25 5.32
CA PRO A 106 0.57 -12.26 4.67
C PRO A 106 1.58 -12.90 3.73
N PHE A 107 1.90 -12.23 2.62
CA PHE A 107 2.90 -12.69 1.67
C PHE A 107 3.56 -11.53 0.93
N HIS A 108 4.80 -11.75 0.52
CA HIS A 108 5.48 -10.89 -0.45
C HIS A 108 5.21 -11.37 -1.87
N PHE A 109 5.20 -10.42 -2.80
CA PHE A 109 5.20 -10.73 -4.22
C PHE A 109 6.07 -9.75 -4.98
N LYS A 110 6.49 -10.15 -6.18
CA LYS A 110 7.29 -9.32 -7.06
C LYS A 110 6.70 -9.32 -8.46
N THR A 111 6.76 -8.17 -9.12
CA THR A 111 6.44 -8.05 -10.54
C THR A 111 7.69 -8.21 -11.39
N THR A 112 7.52 -8.55 -12.67
CA THR A 112 8.65 -8.70 -13.62
C THR A 112 8.62 -7.67 -14.73
N ARG A 113 7.58 -6.83 -14.80
CA ARG A 113 7.45 -5.75 -15.78
C ARG A 113 7.62 -4.41 -15.11
N GLU A 114 8.25 -3.49 -15.81
CA GLU A 114 8.49 -2.12 -15.36
C GLU A 114 7.19 -1.33 -15.09
N PRO A 115 7.14 -0.53 -14.03
CA PRO A 115 8.11 -0.51 -12.94
C PRO A 115 8.06 -1.82 -12.13
N ILE A 116 9.25 -2.38 -11.80
CA ILE A 116 9.33 -3.59 -10.98
C ILE A 116 8.92 -3.23 -9.56
N ILE A 117 7.91 -3.91 -9.06
CA ILE A 117 7.31 -3.68 -7.75
C ILE A 117 7.62 -4.85 -6.83
N CYS A 118 8.13 -4.53 -5.65
CA CYS A 118 8.07 -5.41 -4.50
C CYS A 118 6.82 -5.04 -3.71
N GLY A 119 5.91 -5.97 -3.55
CA GLY A 119 4.63 -5.76 -2.90
C GLY A 119 4.46 -6.64 -1.67
N LEU A 120 3.75 -6.09 -0.71
CA LEU A 120 3.23 -6.82 0.44
C LEU A 120 1.74 -7.07 0.21
N ALA A 121 1.26 -8.24 0.55
CA ALA A 121 -0.15 -8.55 0.45
C ALA A 121 -0.63 -9.37 1.65
N MET A 122 -1.93 -9.40 1.83
CA MET A 122 -2.58 -10.19 2.88
C MET A 122 -3.91 -10.75 2.36
N LEU A 123 -4.09 -12.04 2.52
CA LEU A 123 -5.38 -12.69 2.39
C LEU A 123 -6.01 -12.87 3.76
N SER A 124 -7.28 -12.55 3.89
CA SER A 124 -8.10 -12.92 5.04
C SER A 124 -9.04 -14.04 4.58
N LEU A 125 -8.82 -15.24 5.09
CA LEU A 125 -9.46 -16.47 4.66
C LEU A 125 -10.56 -16.89 5.63
N VAL A 126 -11.69 -17.32 5.11
CA VAL A 126 -12.82 -17.86 5.87
C VAL A 126 -13.15 -19.26 5.36
N PRO A 127 -13.65 -20.18 6.23
CA PRO A 127 -14.11 -21.49 5.78
C PRO A 127 -15.34 -21.35 4.87
N ASP A 128 -15.41 -22.20 3.86
CA ASP A 128 -16.55 -22.31 2.96
C ASP A 128 -17.52 -23.37 3.50
N GLY A 129 -18.69 -22.96 3.96
CA GLY A 129 -19.75 -23.89 4.39
C GLY A 129 -20.45 -23.51 5.68
N GLU A 130 -21.69 -23.93 5.79
CA GLU A 130 -22.65 -23.54 6.84
C GLU A 130 -22.35 -24.08 8.24
N LYS A 131 -21.34 -24.89 8.48
CA LYS A 131 -20.96 -25.41 9.81
C LYS A 131 -19.50 -25.88 9.89
N GLY A 132 -18.55 -25.03 9.51
CA GLY A 132 -17.16 -25.33 9.83
C GLY A 132 -16.64 -26.65 9.23
N SER A 133 -17.07 -27.00 8.03
CA SER A 133 -16.40 -28.04 7.24
C SER A 133 -14.99 -27.49 6.93
N SER A 134 -13.98 -28.11 7.53
CA SER A 134 -12.60 -27.63 7.57
C SER A 134 -11.86 -27.75 6.23
N ASP A 135 -12.51 -28.22 5.18
CA ASP A 135 -11.82 -28.73 4.00
C ASP A 135 -11.70 -27.69 2.87
N THR A 136 -12.55 -26.65 2.89
CA THR A 136 -12.52 -25.62 1.84
C THR A 136 -12.50 -24.22 2.44
N TRP A 137 -11.65 -23.37 1.87
CA TRP A 137 -11.45 -21.99 2.33
C TRP A 137 -11.65 -21.03 1.16
N ARG A 138 -12.19 -19.83 1.46
CA ARG A 138 -12.33 -18.74 0.49
C ARG A 138 -11.70 -17.45 0.99
N ILE A 139 -11.31 -16.61 0.08
CA ILE A 139 -10.80 -15.26 0.35
C ILE A 139 -12.01 -14.35 0.57
N TRP A 140 -12.15 -13.87 1.80
CA TRP A 140 -13.11 -12.82 2.13
C TRP A 140 -12.53 -11.44 1.83
N MET A 141 -11.25 -11.20 2.15
CA MET A 141 -10.58 -9.95 1.87
C MET A 141 -9.17 -10.18 1.36
N MET A 142 -8.82 -9.47 0.30
CA MET A 142 -7.46 -9.38 -0.21
C MET A 142 -6.98 -7.94 -0.09
N ARG A 143 -5.76 -7.74 0.37
CA ARG A 143 -5.09 -6.43 0.44
C ARG A 143 -3.75 -6.54 -0.24
N THR A 144 -3.43 -5.57 -1.08
CA THR A 144 -2.12 -5.46 -1.73
C THR A 144 -1.58 -4.05 -1.54
N LEU A 145 -0.32 -3.96 -1.17
CA LEU A 145 0.37 -2.71 -0.85
C LEU A 145 1.68 -2.65 -1.63
N LEU A 146 1.94 -1.52 -2.26
CA LEU A 146 3.26 -1.20 -2.77
C LEU A 146 4.21 -1.01 -1.60
N ASP A 147 5.17 -1.92 -1.45
CA ASP A 147 6.21 -1.81 -0.43
C ASP A 147 7.37 -0.96 -0.95
N GLN A 148 7.93 -1.35 -2.09
CA GLN A 148 9.00 -0.57 -2.74
C GLN A 148 9.05 -0.81 -4.24
N LEU A 149 9.64 0.15 -4.95
CA LEU A 149 10.04 0.00 -6.36
C LEU A 149 11.47 -0.52 -6.40
N GLU A 150 11.71 -1.56 -7.20
CA GLU A 150 13.07 -2.04 -7.38
C GLU A 150 13.87 -1.03 -8.23
N GLU A 151 15.04 -0.70 -7.76
CA GLU A 151 16.23 -0.32 -8.48
C GLU A 151 16.67 1.11 -8.67
N LYS A 152 15.85 2.14 -8.73
CA LYS A 152 16.47 3.42 -9.17
C LYS A 152 16.60 4.49 -8.09
N HIS A 153 15.90 4.35 -7.01
CA HIS A 153 15.75 5.46 -6.07
C HIS A 153 16.15 5.14 -4.62
N GLY A 154 16.83 4.02 -4.40
CA GLY A 154 17.25 3.61 -3.06
C GLY A 154 16.11 3.07 -2.19
N ASN A 155 16.48 2.45 -1.08
CA ASN A 155 15.53 1.93 -0.12
C ASN A 155 15.11 3.05 0.85
N VAL A 156 13.82 3.35 0.93
CA VAL A 156 13.26 4.40 1.81
C VAL A 156 13.56 4.12 3.29
N ASP A 157 13.64 2.84 3.68
CA ASP A 157 13.98 2.43 5.05
C ASP A 157 15.47 2.56 5.39
N ARG A 158 16.29 2.79 4.38
CA ARG A 158 17.75 2.97 4.52
C ARG A 158 18.20 4.36 4.12
N LEU A 159 17.34 5.35 4.26
CA LEU A 159 17.70 6.73 4.00
C LEU A 159 18.86 7.13 4.94
N ASN A 160 20.00 7.46 4.34
CA ASN A 160 21.11 7.99 5.10
C ASN A 160 20.94 9.52 5.24
N PRO A 161 20.56 10.02 6.42
CA PRO A 161 20.34 11.45 6.63
C PRO A 161 21.63 12.26 6.54
N THR A 162 22.79 11.61 6.50
CA THR A 162 24.11 12.22 6.52
C THR A 162 24.79 12.34 5.16
N ILE A 163 24.08 12.27 4.04
CA ILE A 163 24.68 12.70 2.77
C ILE A 163 25.00 14.19 2.93
N PRO A 164 26.31 14.58 2.99
CA PRO A 164 26.66 15.98 3.10
C PRO A 164 26.08 16.68 1.87
N ILE A 165 25.18 17.60 2.11
CA ILE A 165 24.72 18.49 1.05
C ILE A 165 25.96 19.29 0.69
N SER A 166 26.57 19.01 -0.46
CA SER A 166 27.40 20.03 -1.09
C SER A 166 26.53 21.29 -1.12
N PRO A 167 26.93 22.36 -0.47
CA PRO A 167 26.16 23.59 -0.51
C PRO A 167 26.16 24.03 -1.97
N THR A 168 25.13 23.67 -2.69
CA THR A 168 24.76 24.45 -3.88
C THR A 168 24.62 25.84 -3.31
N LYS A 169 25.57 26.71 -3.65
CA LYS A 169 25.64 28.10 -3.20
C LYS A 169 24.21 28.63 -3.23
N ALA A 170 23.62 28.77 -2.02
CA ALA A 170 22.42 29.55 -1.88
C ALA A 170 22.78 30.92 -2.41
N SER A 171 22.39 31.21 -3.61
CA SER A 171 22.48 32.57 -4.16
C SER A 171 21.53 33.40 -3.32
N GLN A 172 22.11 34.09 -2.32
CA GLN A 172 21.51 35.29 -1.78
C GLN A 172 21.39 36.27 -2.96
N GLY A 173 20.20 36.33 -3.53
CA GLY A 173 19.91 37.19 -4.66
C GLY A 173 18.42 37.23 -4.91
N SER A 174 17.85 38.37 -4.57
CA SER A 174 16.56 38.86 -5.07
C SER A 174 16.49 38.70 -6.58
N GLY A 175 15.77 37.72 -7.05
CA GLY A 175 15.57 37.52 -8.48
C GLY A 175 15.71 36.05 -8.85
N CYS A 176 14.59 35.42 -9.15
CA CYS A 176 14.53 34.07 -9.66
C CYS A 176 15.14 34.03 -11.08
N ASN A 177 16.45 33.92 -11.20
CA ASN A 177 17.12 33.60 -12.45
C ASN A 177 17.01 32.10 -12.70
N ILE A 178 15.81 31.65 -13.02
CA ILE A 178 15.56 30.30 -13.52
C ILE A 178 16.16 30.23 -14.92
N ARG A 179 17.32 29.62 -15.06
CA ARG A 179 17.85 29.23 -16.38
C ARG A 179 17.17 27.93 -16.79
N PRO A 180 16.42 27.90 -17.89
CA PRO A 180 15.92 26.65 -18.46
C PRO A 180 17.07 25.92 -19.20
N PRO A 181 17.06 24.57 -19.30
CA PRO A 181 16.05 23.68 -18.74
C PRO A 181 16.54 22.94 -17.48
N TYR A 182 15.88 23.12 -16.37
CA TYR A 182 16.06 22.21 -15.25
C TYR A 182 15.11 21.02 -15.46
N GLU A 183 15.65 19.85 -15.63
CA GLU A 183 14.89 18.62 -15.48
C GLU A 183 14.68 18.39 -13.98
N LEU A 184 13.47 18.64 -13.51
CA LEU A 184 13.05 18.32 -12.16
C LEU A 184 12.43 16.93 -12.14
N GLY A 185 12.91 16.08 -11.24
CA GLY A 185 12.33 14.77 -11.01
C GLY A 185 10.95 14.84 -10.34
N CYS A 186 10.71 15.89 -9.54
CA CYS A 186 9.46 16.02 -8.79
C CYS A 186 9.09 17.47 -8.50
N VAL A 187 7.79 17.76 -8.44
CA VAL A 187 7.22 19.01 -7.93
C VAL A 187 6.36 18.70 -6.72
N VAL A 188 6.70 19.27 -5.57
CA VAL A 188 5.93 19.16 -4.33
C VAL A 188 5.03 20.37 -4.19
N VAL A 189 3.73 20.16 -4.19
CA VAL A 189 2.74 21.25 -4.02
C VAL A 189 2.31 21.32 -2.56
N GLY A 190 2.68 22.42 -1.91
CA GLY A 190 2.46 22.66 -0.49
C GLY A 190 3.71 22.37 0.35
N ALA A 191 4.19 23.37 1.11
CA ALA A 191 5.32 23.25 2.03
C ALA A 191 4.85 23.17 3.51
N GLY A 192 3.71 22.54 3.74
CA GLY A 192 3.24 22.14 5.06
C GLY A 192 3.96 20.88 5.56
N GLN A 193 3.49 20.29 6.66
CA GLN A 193 4.12 19.11 7.28
C GLN A 193 4.32 17.96 6.29
N ALA A 194 3.28 17.57 5.55
CA ALA A 194 3.35 16.48 4.57
C ALA A 194 4.31 16.80 3.42
N GLY A 195 4.22 18.01 2.86
CA GLY A 195 5.12 18.42 1.77
C GLY A 195 6.57 18.49 2.18
N LEU A 196 6.88 18.94 3.38
CA LEU A 196 8.24 18.94 3.91
C LEU A 196 8.78 17.54 4.18
N ALA A 197 7.94 16.62 4.66
CA ALA A 197 8.31 15.22 4.83
C ALA A 197 8.66 14.58 3.48
N VAL A 198 7.82 14.78 2.46
CA VAL A 198 8.09 14.31 1.09
C VAL A 198 9.37 14.94 0.54
N ALA A 199 9.55 16.26 0.70
CA ALA A 199 10.75 16.97 0.24
C ALA A 199 12.02 16.43 0.91
N GLY A 200 11.97 16.14 2.21
CA GLY A 200 13.06 15.50 2.95
C GLY A 200 13.40 14.12 2.41
N THR A 201 12.39 13.30 2.12
CA THR A 201 12.56 11.97 1.53
C THR A 201 13.17 12.05 0.12
N LEU A 202 12.63 12.92 -0.74
CA LEU A 202 13.18 13.13 -2.10
C LEU A 202 14.65 13.56 -2.06
N LYS A 203 14.99 14.45 -1.13
CA LYS A 203 16.38 14.89 -0.91
C LYS A 203 17.28 13.74 -0.48
N ALA A 204 16.84 12.91 0.45
CA ALA A 204 17.60 11.75 0.93
C ALA A 204 17.78 10.68 -0.16
N LEU A 205 16.83 10.60 -1.10
CA LEU A 205 16.91 9.75 -2.30
C LEU A 205 17.72 10.35 -3.44
N GLY A 206 18.21 11.58 -3.31
CA GLY A 206 18.96 12.27 -4.38
C GLY A 206 18.09 12.70 -5.56
N ILE A 207 16.78 12.74 -5.40
CA ILE A 207 15.83 13.15 -6.45
C ILE A 207 15.75 14.67 -6.48
N SER A 208 15.96 15.27 -7.67
CA SER A 208 15.80 16.70 -7.87
C SER A 208 14.34 17.11 -7.73
N TYR A 209 14.05 18.12 -6.92
CA TYR A 209 12.69 18.58 -6.71
C TYR A 209 12.61 20.10 -6.49
N VAL A 210 11.41 20.63 -6.66
CA VAL A 210 11.01 21.96 -6.21
C VAL A 210 9.77 21.84 -5.34
N ALA A 211 9.74 22.55 -4.23
CA ALA A 211 8.55 22.69 -3.40
C ALA A 211 7.96 24.10 -3.64
N ILE A 212 6.66 24.15 -3.94
CA ILE A 212 5.93 25.39 -4.14
C ILE A 212 4.83 25.51 -3.08
N ASP A 213 4.67 26.71 -2.53
CA ASP A 213 3.63 27.01 -1.55
C ASP A 213 3.00 28.37 -1.83
N ARG A 214 1.75 28.56 -1.39
CA ARG A 214 1.06 29.85 -1.47
C ARG A 214 1.62 30.87 -0.49
N ASN A 215 2.24 30.43 0.57
CA ASN A 215 2.86 31.27 1.60
C ASN A 215 4.26 31.70 1.16
N ARG A 216 4.73 32.83 1.66
CA ARG A 216 6.03 33.37 1.28
C ARG A 216 7.21 32.57 1.83
N ARG A 217 7.03 31.96 3.02
CA ARG A 217 8.09 31.25 3.73
C ARG A 217 7.61 29.88 4.18
N VAL A 218 8.54 28.96 4.23
CA VAL A 218 8.31 27.67 4.88
C VAL A 218 8.00 27.90 6.35
N GLY A 219 6.92 27.28 6.86
CA GLY A 219 6.48 27.45 8.24
C GLY A 219 5.41 28.53 8.46
N ASP A 220 5.16 29.42 7.51
CA ASP A 220 4.13 30.46 7.66
C ASP A 220 2.74 29.84 7.95
N ASN A 221 2.48 28.66 7.47
CA ASN A 221 1.24 27.92 7.76
C ASN A 221 1.05 27.63 9.26
N TRP A 222 2.13 27.40 9.99
CA TRP A 222 2.08 27.22 11.46
C TRP A 222 2.07 28.56 12.19
N LEU A 223 2.91 29.50 11.77
CA LEU A 223 2.99 30.82 12.38
C LEU A 223 1.68 31.60 12.34
N CYS A 224 0.88 31.41 11.27
CA CYS A 224 -0.43 32.06 11.15
C CYS A 224 -1.54 31.38 11.96
N ARG A 225 -1.33 30.17 12.47
CA ARG A 225 -2.35 29.39 13.19
C ARG A 225 -2.12 29.30 14.69
N TYR A 226 -0.88 29.41 15.12
CA TYR A 226 -0.49 29.12 16.50
C TYR A 226 0.47 30.16 17.02
N ASP A 227 0.23 30.67 18.22
CA ASP A 227 1.14 31.60 18.92
C ASP A 227 2.42 30.87 19.39
N SER A 228 2.29 29.58 19.69
CA SER A 228 3.44 28.74 20.02
C SER A 228 3.27 27.34 19.44
N VAL A 229 4.30 26.83 18.76
CA VAL A 229 4.36 25.46 18.27
C VAL A 229 5.46 24.72 18.97
N LYS A 230 5.12 23.65 19.68
CA LYS A 230 6.08 22.70 20.25
C LYS A 230 6.00 21.40 19.46
N SER A 231 7.15 20.87 19.04
CA SER A 231 7.23 19.55 18.44
C SER A 231 6.86 18.50 19.48
N ALA A 232 5.88 17.66 19.17
CA ALA A 232 5.56 16.48 20.00
C ALA A 232 6.48 15.29 19.70
N LEU A 233 7.35 15.42 18.71
CA LEU A 233 8.33 14.41 18.35
C LEU A 233 9.56 14.62 19.21
N SER A 234 9.86 13.65 20.07
CA SER A 234 11.15 13.57 20.73
C SER A 234 12.22 13.41 19.66
N SER A 235 13.31 14.17 19.81
CA SER A 235 14.52 13.98 19.01
C SER A 235 15.00 12.53 19.13
N TRP A 236 15.05 11.85 18.01
CA TRP A 236 15.77 10.58 17.87
C TRP A 236 17.21 10.85 17.49
#